data_0398ecdd0bd43f9600fd7d04db249ca8
#
_entry.id   0398ecdd0bd43f9600fd7d04db249ca8
#
_cell.length_a   1.000
_cell.length_b   1.000
_cell.length_c   1.000
_cell.angle_alpha   90.00
_cell.angle_beta   90.00
_cell.angle_gamma   90.00
#
_symmetry.space_group_name_H-M   'P 1'
#
loop_
_entity.id
_entity.type
_entity.pdbx_description
1 polymer ?
#
loop_
_entity_poly.entity_id
_entity_poly.type
_entity_poly.pdbx_seq_one_letter_code
_entity_poly.pdbx_strand_id
1 'polypeptide(L)'
;LCDPDFADWPLGEPGVVADLQRWVRARSRMTLYAHTFDALAQRCGRWIAWRRQWSHAVDCRSDGELEAADYPSLCLVPGVISIRLLDPVLSRGIASYEAVDALACREAVDAVSQRSIEAFPVTTLGI
;
A
#
# COMPACT_ATOMS: atom_id res chain seq x y z
N LEU A 1 3.50 0.52 0.35
CA LEU A 1 2.57 0.61 -0.77
C LEU A 1 1.91 1.98 -0.79
N CYS A 2 1.77 2.55 -1.96
CA CYS A 2 1.09 3.83 -2.14
C CYS A 2 0.26 3.80 -3.42
N ASP A 3 -0.98 4.29 -3.34
CA ASP A 3 -1.90 4.39 -4.47
C ASP A 3 -3.06 5.30 -4.09
N PRO A 4 -3.76 5.92 -5.05
CA PRO A 4 -4.96 6.69 -4.70
C PRO A 4 -6.02 5.92 -3.94
N ASP A 5 -6.30 4.66 -4.30
CA ASP A 5 -7.40 3.88 -3.69
C ASP A 5 -7.20 2.36 -3.66
N PHE A 6 -6.12 1.84 -4.22
CA PHE A 6 -5.83 0.40 -4.34
C PHE A 6 -6.91 -0.41 -5.08
N ALA A 7 -7.77 0.24 -5.86
CA ALA A 7 -8.91 -0.41 -6.52
C ALA A 7 -8.46 -1.52 -7.50
N ASP A 8 -7.35 -1.31 -8.19
CA ASP A 8 -6.84 -2.23 -9.21
C ASP A 8 -5.73 -3.16 -8.69
N TRP A 9 -5.39 -3.06 -7.42
CA TRP A 9 -4.35 -3.90 -6.83
C TRP A 9 -4.93 -5.27 -6.44
N PRO A 10 -4.19 -6.37 -6.70
CA PRO A 10 -4.69 -7.73 -6.43
C PRO A 10 -4.54 -8.16 -4.97
N LEU A 11 -4.82 -7.27 -4.03
CA LEU A 11 -4.62 -7.55 -2.60
C LEU A 11 -5.59 -8.59 -2.04
N GLY A 12 -6.73 -8.80 -2.70
CA GLY A 12 -7.71 -9.82 -2.32
C GLY A 12 -7.42 -11.22 -2.87
N GLU A 13 -6.43 -11.38 -3.74
CA GLU A 13 -6.10 -12.67 -4.32
C GLU A 13 -5.50 -13.63 -3.27
N PRO A 14 -5.95 -14.91 -3.22
CA PRO A 14 -5.47 -15.86 -2.21
C PRO A 14 -3.96 -16.04 -2.21
N GLY A 15 -3.34 -16.09 -3.38
CA GLY A 15 -1.88 -16.23 -3.51
C GLY A 15 -1.13 -15.02 -2.96
N VAL A 16 -1.65 -13.82 -3.18
CA VAL A 16 -1.05 -12.58 -2.68
C VAL A 16 -1.15 -12.55 -1.15
N VAL A 17 -2.30 -12.85 -0.59
CA VAL A 17 -2.49 -12.89 0.88
C VAL A 17 -1.59 -13.94 1.52
N ALA A 18 -1.44 -15.10 0.90
CA ALA A 18 -0.54 -16.15 1.38
C ALA A 18 0.93 -15.68 1.39
N ASP A 19 1.36 -14.96 0.36
CA ASP A 19 2.71 -14.40 0.27
C ASP A 19 2.93 -13.31 1.32
N LEU A 20 1.96 -12.45 1.53
CA LEU A 20 2.01 -11.41 2.56
C LEU A 20 2.10 -12.04 3.96
N GLN A 21 1.39 -13.13 4.21
CA GLN A 21 1.46 -13.83 5.48
C GLN A 21 2.85 -14.41 5.75
N ARG A 22 3.48 -15.01 4.73
CA ARG A 22 4.86 -15.50 4.86
C ARG A 22 5.84 -14.35 5.13
N TRP A 23 5.65 -13.24 4.43
CA TRP A 23 6.48 -12.06 4.56
C TRP A 23 6.36 -11.43 5.96
N VAL A 24 5.16 -11.26 6.48
CA VAL A 24 4.94 -10.61 7.78
C VAL A 24 5.45 -11.47 8.95
N ARG A 25 5.44 -12.79 8.82
CA ARG A 25 6.02 -13.71 9.82
C ARG A 25 7.52 -13.52 10.00
N ALA A 26 8.20 -12.98 9.02
CA ALA A 26 9.62 -12.62 9.11
C ALA A 26 9.87 -11.29 9.86
N ARG A 27 8.88 -10.82 10.63
CA ARG A 27 8.90 -9.55 11.39
C ARG A 27 8.98 -8.31 10.53
N SER A 28 8.48 -8.39 9.31
CA SER A 28 8.38 -7.26 8.41
C SER A 28 7.15 -6.42 8.72
N ARG A 29 7.19 -5.15 8.37
CA ARG A 29 6.06 -4.22 8.53
C ARG A 29 5.66 -3.65 7.18
N MET A 30 4.38 -3.36 7.05
CA MET A 30 3.79 -2.81 5.84
C MET A 30 3.04 -1.53 6.17
N THR A 31 3.25 -0.50 5.36
CA THR A 31 2.45 0.72 5.40
C THR A 31 1.78 0.93 4.05
N LEU A 32 0.48 1.20 4.07
CA LEU A 32 -0.30 1.58 2.90
C LEU A 32 -0.69 3.06 3.01
N TYR A 33 -0.39 3.83 1.98
CA TYR A 33 -0.82 5.22 1.86
C TYR A 33 -1.85 5.33 0.75
N ALA A 34 -3.02 5.86 1.03
CA ALA A 34 -4.07 6.08 0.04
C ALA A 34 -4.88 7.33 0.37
N HIS A 35 -5.51 7.90 -0.66
CA HIS A 35 -6.49 8.96 -0.47
C HIS A 35 -7.75 8.40 0.21
N THR A 36 -8.20 7.21 -0.20
CA THR A 36 -9.32 6.49 0.42
C THR A 36 -9.04 4.98 0.44
N PHE A 37 -9.59 4.29 1.42
CA PHE A 37 -9.54 2.83 1.54
C PHE A 37 -10.88 2.15 1.25
N ASP A 38 -11.87 2.88 0.76
CA ASP A 38 -13.22 2.36 0.55
C ASP A 38 -13.27 1.23 -0.47
N ALA A 39 -12.58 1.38 -1.60
CA ALA A 39 -12.51 0.35 -2.63
C ALA A 39 -11.83 -0.92 -2.12
N LEU A 40 -10.77 -0.79 -1.35
CA LEU A 40 -10.06 -1.90 -0.73
C LEU A 40 -10.98 -2.66 0.24
N ALA A 41 -11.70 -1.93 1.08
CA ALA A 41 -12.65 -2.51 2.03
C ALA A 41 -13.78 -3.28 1.33
N GLN A 42 -14.25 -2.77 0.21
CA GLN A 42 -15.36 -3.39 -0.53
C GLN A 42 -14.92 -4.59 -1.38
N ARG A 43 -13.72 -4.54 -1.96
CA ARG A 43 -13.28 -5.51 -2.97
C ARG A 43 -12.35 -6.60 -2.45
N CYS A 44 -11.64 -6.33 -1.35
CA CYS A 44 -10.56 -7.18 -0.86
C CYS A 44 -10.85 -7.72 0.54
N GLY A 45 -12.02 -8.33 0.73
CA GLY A 45 -12.44 -8.87 2.04
C GLY A 45 -11.44 -9.86 2.64
N ARG A 46 -10.77 -10.65 1.81
CA ARG A 46 -9.74 -11.60 2.25
C ARG A 46 -8.53 -10.88 2.84
N TRP A 47 -8.10 -9.78 2.23
CA TRP A 47 -7.04 -8.95 2.76
C TRP A 47 -7.44 -8.26 4.07
N ILE A 48 -8.68 -7.79 4.16
CA ILE A 48 -9.23 -7.17 5.36
C ILE A 48 -9.19 -8.14 6.54
N ALA A 49 -9.62 -9.40 6.32
CA ALA A 49 -9.58 -10.44 7.34
C ALA A 49 -8.14 -10.75 7.77
N TRP A 50 -7.22 -10.84 6.83
CA TRP A 50 -5.80 -11.06 7.11
C TRP A 50 -5.21 -9.91 7.93
N ARG A 51 -5.51 -8.66 7.56
CA ARG A 51 -5.04 -7.47 8.26
C ARG A 51 -5.45 -7.46 9.73
N ARG A 52 -6.66 -7.92 10.04
CA ARG A 52 -7.14 -7.99 11.43
C ARG A 52 -6.23 -8.84 12.31
N GLN A 53 -5.72 -9.94 11.77
CA GLN A 53 -4.79 -10.81 12.49
C GLN A 53 -3.40 -10.17 12.65
N TRP A 54 -3.01 -9.32 11.72
CA TRP A 54 -1.68 -8.72 11.65
C TRP A 54 -1.70 -7.20 11.80
N SER A 55 -2.66 -6.68 12.56
CA SER A 55 -2.87 -5.25 12.71
C SER A 55 -1.65 -4.49 13.26
N HIS A 56 -0.83 -5.16 14.06
CA HIS A 56 0.41 -4.58 14.59
C HIS A 56 1.53 -4.45 13.53
N ALA A 57 1.39 -5.12 12.41
CA ALA A 57 2.38 -5.13 11.33
C ALA A 57 1.93 -4.36 10.09
N VAL A 58 0.67 -3.95 10.03
CA VAL A 58 0.08 -3.27 8.87
C VAL A 58 -0.52 -1.94 9.30
N ASP A 59 0.03 -0.85 8.79
CA ASP A 59 -0.43 0.50 9.06
C ASP A 59 -1.03 1.10 7.79
N CYS A 60 -2.23 1.67 7.89
CA CYS A 60 -2.89 2.36 6.80
C CYS A 60 -2.97 3.85 7.14
N ARG A 61 -2.53 4.69 6.23
CA ARG A 61 -2.41 6.12 6.44
C ARG A 61 -2.94 6.92 5.26
N SER A 62 -3.41 8.12 5.53
CA SER A 62 -3.94 9.04 4.52
C SER A 62 -3.52 10.47 4.85
N ASP A 63 -3.23 11.24 3.81
CA ASP A 63 -3.07 12.69 3.91
C ASP A 63 -4.35 13.33 3.33
N GLY A 64 -5.16 13.93 4.20
CA GLY A 64 -6.43 14.53 3.82
C GLY A 64 -6.31 15.83 3.03
N GLU A 65 -5.12 16.41 2.95
CA GLU A 65 -4.86 17.63 2.17
C GLU A 65 -4.47 17.34 0.71
N LEU A 66 -4.07 16.10 0.40
CA LEU A 66 -3.71 15.70 -0.95
C LEU A 66 -4.93 15.20 -1.72
N GLU A 67 -5.02 15.64 -2.98
CA GLU A 67 -6.01 15.10 -3.90
C GLU A 67 -5.63 13.68 -4.34
N ALA A 68 -6.62 12.88 -4.76
CA ALA A 68 -6.38 11.52 -5.22
C ALA A 68 -5.32 11.45 -6.33
N ALA A 69 -5.36 12.41 -7.28
CA ALA A 69 -4.42 12.46 -8.40
C ALA A 69 -2.97 12.71 -7.99
N ASP A 70 -2.73 13.21 -6.78
CA ASP A 70 -1.38 13.51 -6.28
C ASP A 70 -0.73 12.32 -5.58
N TYR A 71 -1.48 11.22 -5.38
CA TYR A 71 -0.92 9.99 -4.84
C TYR A 71 -0.22 9.19 -5.93
N PRO A 72 1.08 8.90 -5.79
CA PRO A 72 1.74 7.99 -6.72
C PRO A 72 1.25 6.56 -6.53
N SER A 73 1.35 5.74 -7.59
CA SER A 73 1.07 4.30 -7.51
C SER A 73 2.40 3.56 -7.50
N LEU A 74 2.79 3.04 -6.35
CA LEU A 74 4.08 2.37 -6.21
C LEU A 74 4.10 1.35 -5.08
N CYS A 75 5.03 0.41 -5.21
CA CYS A 75 5.44 -0.51 -4.17
C CYS A 75 6.94 -0.36 -3.96
N LEU A 76 7.35 -0.03 -2.75
CA LEU A 76 8.77 0.05 -2.38
C LEU A 76 9.06 -0.95 -1.28
N VAL A 77 9.99 -1.87 -1.56
CA VAL A 77 10.58 -2.75 -0.56
C VAL A 77 12.03 -2.31 -0.40
N PRO A 78 12.35 -1.54 0.65
CA PRO A 78 13.69 -0.96 0.80
C PRO A 78 14.79 -2.01 0.74
N GLY A 79 15.80 -1.74 -0.08
CA GLY A 79 16.92 -2.65 -0.28
C GLY A 79 16.63 -3.86 -1.17
N VAL A 80 15.41 -4.00 -1.69
CA VAL A 80 15.00 -5.15 -2.49
C VAL A 80 14.53 -4.73 -3.89
N ILE A 81 13.42 -4.00 -3.99
CA ILE A 81 12.81 -3.65 -5.27
C ILE A 81 11.95 -2.39 -5.14
N SER A 82 11.86 -1.63 -6.22
CA SER A 82 10.84 -0.60 -6.41
C SER A 82 10.00 -0.90 -7.65
N ILE A 83 8.69 -0.73 -7.53
CA ILE A 83 7.75 -0.88 -8.64
C ILE A 83 6.91 0.39 -8.67
N ARG A 84 6.89 1.06 -9.81
CA ARG A 84 6.15 2.31 -9.97
C ARG A 84 5.31 2.28 -11.23
N LEU A 85 4.04 2.66 -11.11
CA LEU A 85 3.14 2.84 -12.24
C LEU A 85 3.35 4.26 -12.79
N LEU A 86 3.74 4.37 -14.05
CA LEU A 86 4.00 5.65 -14.71
C LEU A 86 2.81 6.14 -15.52
N ASP A 87 2.08 5.22 -16.14
CA ASP A 87 0.90 5.51 -16.95
C ASP A 87 -0.23 4.57 -16.55
N PRO A 88 -1.16 5.04 -15.69
CA PRO A 88 -2.27 4.19 -15.25
C PRO A 88 -3.26 3.84 -16.36
N VAL A 89 -3.42 4.69 -17.36
CA VAL A 89 -4.34 4.44 -18.48
C VAL A 89 -3.87 3.26 -19.33
N LEU A 90 -2.56 3.20 -19.62
CA LEU A 90 -1.94 2.14 -20.42
C LEU A 90 -1.37 1.01 -19.55
N SER A 91 -1.54 1.08 -18.23
CA SER A 91 -0.99 0.11 -17.27
C SER A 91 0.52 -0.11 -17.45
N ARG A 92 1.25 0.96 -17.71
CA ARG A 92 2.71 0.92 -17.87
C ARG A 92 3.41 1.31 -16.59
N GLY A 93 4.37 0.51 -16.21
CA GLY A 93 5.17 0.75 -15.03
C GLY A 93 6.60 0.28 -15.19
N ILE A 94 7.40 0.52 -14.16
CA ILE A 94 8.80 0.11 -14.09
C ILE A 94 9.00 -0.67 -12.79
N ALA A 95 9.59 -1.85 -12.91
CA ALA A 95 10.16 -2.57 -11.77
C ALA A 95 11.67 -2.42 -11.83
N SER A 96 12.30 -2.01 -10.74
CA SER A 96 13.72 -1.68 -10.71
C SER A 96 14.39 -2.17 -9.44
N TYR A 97 15.64 -2.62 -9.58
CA TYR A 97 16.52 -2.94 -8.45
C TYR A 97 17.56 -1.84 -8.21
N GLU A 98 17.51 -0.76 -9.00
CA GLU A 98 18.48 0.32 -8.94
C GLU A 98 18.21 1.26 -7.76
N ALA A 99 19.28 1.68 -7.09
CA ALA A 99 19.19 2.56 -5.93
C ALA A 99 18.57 3.93 -6.27
N VAL A 100 18.82 4.45 -7.47
CA VAL A 100 18.27 5.74 -7.91
C VAL A 100 16.76 5.69 -8.02
N ASP A 101 16.19 4.58 -8.51
CA ASP A 101 14.74 4.40 -8.63
C ASP A 101 14.10 4.19 -7.25
N ALA A 102 14.76 3.46 -6.37
CA ALA A 102 14.33 3.30 -4.98
C ALA A 102 14.28 4.65 -4.25
N LEU A 103 15.28 5.51 -4.47
CA LEU A 103 15.32 6.85 -3.87
C LEU A 103 14.16 7.71 -4.39
N ALA A 104 13.89 7.69 -5.69
CA ALA A 104 12.77 8.42 -6.28
C ALA A 104 11.43 7.97 -5.69
N CYS A 105 11.23 6.67 -5.51
CA CYS A 105 10.03 6.13 -4.86
C CYS A 105 9.94 6.56 -3.40
N ARG A 106 11.05 6.52 -2.66
CA ARG A 106 11.09 6.95 -1.27
C ARG A 106 10.71 8.43 -1.12
N GLU A 107 11.26 9.28 -1.96
CA GLU A 107 10.93 10.72 -1.94
C GLU A 107 9.45 10.96 -2.24
N ALA A 108 8.88 10.22 -3.19
CA ALA A 108 7.47 10.31 -3.52
C ALA A 108 6.57 9.87 -2.35
N VAL A 109 6.95 8.81 -1.65
CA VAL A 109 6.23 8.33 -0.46
C VAL A 109 6.39 9.31 0.70
N ASP A 110 7.59 9.84 0.93
CA ASP A 110 7.86 10.78 2.01
C ASP A 110 6.99 12.04 1.88
N ALA A 111 6.74 12.49 0.66
CA ALA A 111 5.87 13.64 0.41
C ALA A 111 4.43 13.41 0.88
N VAL A 112 3.94 12.17 0.77
CA VAL A 112 2.63 11.77 1.31
C VAL A 112 2.70 11.54 2.81
N SER A 113 3.75 10.86 3.27
CA SER A 113 3.91 10.42 4.65
C SER A 113 3.96 11.56 5.67
N GLN A 114 4.61 12.67 5.32
CA GLN A 114 4.88 13.78 6.25
C GLN A 114 3.64 14.34 6.94
N ARG A 115 2.51 14.37 6.24
CA ARG A 115 1.24 14.91 6.76
C ARG A 115 0.19 13.84 6.93
N SER A 116 0.57 12.57 6.75
CA SER A 116 -0.37 11.48 6.86
C SER A 116 -0.76 11.20 8.32
N ILE A 117 -1.98 10.77 8.49
CA ILE A 117 -2.51 10.31 9.77
C ILE A 117 -3.02 8.89 9.61
N GLU A 118 -3.17 8.19 10.74
CA GLU A 118 -3.77 6.86 10.73
C GLU A 118 -5.16 6.93 10.12
N ALA A 119 -5.43 6.03 9.17
CA ALA A 119 -6.70 5.91 8.49
C ALA A 119 -7.10 4.43 8.44
N PHE A 120 -8.35 4.15 8.18
CA PHE A 120 -8.86 2.78 8.06
C PHE A 120 -8.43 1.91 9.26
N PRO A 121 -8.77 2.31 10.49
CA PRO A 121 -8.38 1.57 11.69
C PRO A 121 -9.03 0.18 11.71
N VAL A 122 -8.32 -0.77 12.33
CA VAL A 122 -8.89 -2.10 12.57
C VAL A 122 -9.92 -2.00 13.68
N THR A 123 -11.16 -2.41 13.39
CA THR A 123 -12.21 -2.47 14.40
C THR A 123 -12.24 -3.86 15.03
N THR A 124 -12.16 -3.92 16.36
CA THR A 124 -12.15 -5.18 17.11
C THR A 124 -13.55 -5.73 17.37
N LEU A 125 -14.58 -4.92 17.17
CA LEU A 125 -15.97 -5.29 17.46
C LEU A 125 -16.69 -5.89 16.26
N GLY A 126 -16.00 -6.15 15.17
CA GLY A 126 -16.58 -6.71 13.96
C GLY A 126 -17.56 -5.77 13.26
N ILE A 127 -17.48 -4.56 13.58
CA ILE A 127 -18.36 -3.53 13.11
C ILE A 127 -17.69 -2.75 12.02
#